data_57536eba645507b9bcd8c782d24eeb3d
#
_entry.id   57536eba645507b9bcd8c782d24eeb3d
#
_cell.length_a   1.000
_cell.length_b   1.000
_cell.length_c   1.000
_cell.angle_alpha   90.00
_cell.angle_beta   90.00
_cell.angle_gamma   90.00
#
_symmetry.space_group_name_H-M   'P 1'
#
loop_
_entity.id
_entity.type
_entity.pdbx_description
1 polymer ?
#
loop_
_entity_poly.entity_id
_entity_poly.type
_entity_poly.pdbx_seq_one_letter_code
_entity_poly.pdbx_strand_id
1 'polypeptide(L)'
;MDKLKVKFLGKEFKNPIIPASGTFGFGYEFSDLYDINMLGSISIKGTTIEPRYGNKLPRIAECQAGLINSIGLQNPGVDKVVSEELVKLDAVYEDQIIANVGGHSISDYVETVKKFNDCDKVFAIELNISCPNVTGGGFLV
;
A
#
# COMPACT_ATOMS: atom_id res chain seq x y z
N MET A 1 13.76 25.24 -0.11
CA MET A 1 13.38 23.84 -0.28
C MET A 1 12.47 23.56 -1.50
N ASP A 2 12.19 24.54 -2.35
CA ASP A 2 11.29 24.36 -3.51
C ASP A 2 11.84 23.51 -4.67
N LYS A 3 13.12 23.15 -4.63
CA LYS A 3 13.77 22.39 -5.72
C LYS A 3 13.35 20.91 -5.78
N LEU A 4 12.75 20.37 -4.74
CA LEU A 4 12.32 18.97 -4.68
C LEU A 4 10.85 18.77 -4.96
N LYS A 5 10.06 19.86 -4.99
CA LYS A 5 8.63 19.78 -5.27
C LYS A 5 8.35 19.22 -6.66
N VAL A 6 7.38 18.34 -6.73
CA VAL A 6 6.92 17.69 -7.97
C VAL A 6 5.40 17.73 -8.07
N LYS A 7 4.88 17.74 -9.29
CA LYS A 7 3.45 17.57 -9.56
C LYS A 7 3.18 16.16 -10.08
N PHE A 8 2.23 15.49 -9.47
CA PHE A 8 1.78 14.16 -9.87
C PHE A 8 0.27 14.05 -9.71
N LEU A 9 -0.44 13.61 -10.74
CA LEU A 9 -1.91 13.50 -10.79
C LEU A 9 -2.63 14.79 -10.36
N GLY A 10 -2.10 15.96 -10.76
CA GLY A 10 -2.69 17.26 -10.44
C GLY A 10 -2.38 17.81 -9.03
N LYS A 11 -1.75 17.01 -8.17
CA LYS A 11 -1.35 17.38 -6.81
C LYS A 11 0.12 17.75 -6.74
N GLU A 12 0.49 18.74 -5.91
CA GLU A 12 1.87 19.08 -5.60
C GLU A 12 2.35 18.29 -4.37
N PHE A 13 3.52 17.67 -4.50
CA PHE A 13 4.21 16.94 -3.43
C PHE A 13 5.48 17.69 -3.03
N LYS A 14 5.84 17.62 -1.76
CA LYS A 14 7.07 18.24 -1.22
C LYS A 14 8.36 17.67 -1.82
N ASN A 15 8.33 16.41 -2.29
CA ASN A 15 9.41 15.73 -3.01
C ASN A 15 8.85 14.46 -3.72
N PRO A 16 9.64 13.83 -4.63
CA PRO A 16 9.20 12.65 -5.38
C PRO A 16 9.38 11.31 -4.65
N ILE A 17 9.77 11.29 -3.39
CA ILE A 17 10.06 10.05 -2.68
C ILE A 17 8.77 9.43 -2.14
N ILE A 18 8.44 8.25 -2.66
CA ILE A 18 7.27 7.45 -2.29
C ILE A 18 7.75 6.01 -2.08
N PRO A 19 7.72 5.48 -0.85
CA PRO A 19 8.01 4.06 -0.62
C PRO A 19 7.02 3.18 -1.39
N ALA A 20 7.54 2.14 -2.04
CA ALA A 20 6.74 1.23 -2.83
C ALA A 20 5.84 0.36 -1.92
N SER A 21 4.62 0.07 -2.39
CA SER A 21 3.71 -0.84 -1.71
C SER A 21 4.36 -2.20 -1.41
N GLY A 22 4.10 -2.73 -0.23
CA GLY A 22 4.66 -3.99 0.26
C GLY A 22 6.06 -3.91 0.86
N THR A 23 6.74 -2.76 0.76
CA THR A 23 8.06 -2.53 1.38
C THR A 23 7.99 -1.64 2.62
N PHE A 24 6.86 -1.01 2.87
CA PHE A 24 6.68 0.03 3.90
C PHE A 24 5.45 -0.21 4.80
N GLY A 25 4.89 -1.40 4.83
CA GLY A 25 3.69 -1.72 5.63
C GLY A 25 2.51 -0.79 5.33
N PHE A 26 1.87 -0.28 6.37
CA PHE A 26 0.90 0.80 6.27
C PHE A 26 1.53 2.18 6.51
N GLY A 27 2.82 2.24 6.84
CA GLY A 27 3.63 3.45 6.98
C GLY A 27 3.85 3.86 8.44
N TYR A 28 2.83 3.82 9.28
CA TYR A 28 2.94 4.25 10.69
C TYR A 28 3.98 3.45 11.49
N GLU A 29 4.25 2.20 11.11
CA GLU A 29 5.23 1.33 11.78
C GLU A 29 6.66 1.91 11.73
N PHE A 30 6.92 2.80 10.79
CA PHE A 30 8.23 3.45 10.64
C PHE A 30 8.35 4.78 11.38
N SER A 31 7.24 5.31 11.92
CA SER A 31 7.26 6.59 12.65
C SER A 31 8.08 6.54 13.94
N ASP A 32 8.28 5.36 14.52
CA ASP A 32 9.15 5.14 15.68
C ASP A 32 10.66 5.22 15.33
N LEU A 33 11.00 5.12 14.04
CA LEU A 33 12.40 5.11 13.58
C LEU A 33 12.85 6.47 13.07
N TYR A 34 11.95 7.22 12.41
CA TYR A 34 12.22 8.54 11.85
C TYR A 34 10.92 9.28 11.51
N ASP A 35 11.02 10.59 11.27
CA ASP A 35 9.88 11.41 10.85
C ASP A 35 9.46 11.05 9.41
N ILE A 36 8.40 10.25 9.28
CA ILE A 36 7.85 9.84 7.98
C ILE A 36 7.23 11.00 7.19
N ASN A 37 6.97 12.16 7.84
CA ASN A 37 6.50 13.36 7.15
C ASN A 37 7.55 13.95 6.20
N MET A 38 8.79 13.48 6.24
CA MET A 38 9.79 13.84 5.23
C MET A 38 9.50 13.24 3.84
N LEU A 39 8.67 12.20 3.74
CA LEU A 39 8.30 11.54 2.48
C LEU A 39 7.31 12.39 1.67
N GLY A 40 7.38 12.31 0.34
CA GLY A 40 6.44 12.98 -0.55
C GLY A 40 5.02 12.39 -0.49
N SER A 41 4.92 11.07 -0.43
CA SER A 41 3.70 10.31 -0.16
C SER A 41 4.09 8.91 0.31
N ILE A 42 3.09 8.06 0.59
CA ILE A 42 3.27 6.66 0.97
C ILE A 42 2.32 5.82 0.11
N SER A 43 2.83 4.76 -0.56
CA SER A 43 1.98 3.73 -1.13
C SER A 43 1.82 2.61 -0.10
N ILE A 44 0.62 2.47 0.46
CA ILE A 44 0.35 1.53 1.55
C ILE A 44 0.35 0.07 1.07
N LYS A 45 0.37 -0.85 2.02
CA LYS A 45 0.27 -2.29 1.77
C LYS A 45 -0.93 -2.61 0.89
N GLY A 46 -0.72 -3.48 -0.12
CA GLY A 46 -1.78 -3.96 -1.01
C GLY A 46 -2.95 -4.54 -0.24
N THR A 47 -4.13 -4.01 -0.51
CA THR A 47 -5.38 -4.26 0.21
C THR A 47 -6.37 -4.96 -0.69
N THR A 48 -7.07 -5.96 -0.16
CA THR A 48 -8.12 -6.72 -0.84
C THR A 48 -9.47 -6.48 -0.18
N ILE A 49 -10.57 -6.82 -0.86
CA ILE A 49 -11.92 -6.68 -0.31
C ILE A 49 -12.05 -7.46 1.00
N GLU A 50 -11.63 -8.71 1.02
CA GLU A 50 -11.61 -9.58 2.19
C GLU A 50 -10.20 -9.69 2.79
N PRO A 51 -10.08 -9.99 4.09
CA PRO A 51 -8.79 -10.27 4.73
C PRO A 51 -8.05 -11.43 4.07
N ARG A 52 -6.72 -11.31 3.97
CA ARG A 52 -5.84 -12.39 3.49
C ARG A 52 -4.77 -12.69 4.51
N TYR A 53 -4.64 -13.96 4.88
CA TYR A 53 -3.58 -14.44 5.79
C TYR A 53 -2.22 -14.60 5.10
N GLY A 54 -2.19 -14.53 3.76
CA GLY A 54 -1.00 -14.80 2.96
C GLY A 54 -0.73 -16.29 2.78
N ASN A 55 0.44 -16.60 2.22
CA ASN A 55 0.87 -17.97 1.95
C ASN A 55 1.28 -18.69 3.25
N LYS A 56 1.33 -20.03 3.20
CA LYS A 56 1.82 -20.86 4.32
C LYS A 56 3.32 -20.61 4.58
N LEU A 57 3.75 -20.81 5.82
CA LEU A 57 5.16 -20.74 6.20
C LEU A 57 5.92 -22.00 5.71
N PRO A 58 7.26 -21.90 5.43
CA PRO A 58 8.07 -20.67 5.41
C PRO A 58 7.80 -19.84 4.15
N ARG A 59 7.79 -18.52 4.27
CA ARG A 59 7.52 -17.59 3.16
C ARG A 59 8.55 -16.46 3.01
N ILE A 60 9.64 -16.59 3.74
CA ILE A 60 10.84 -15.76 3.63
C ILE A 60 12.04 -16.69 3.69
N ALA A 61 13.02 -16.50 2.80
CA ALA A 61 14.28 -17.22 2.78
C ALA A 61 15.43 -16.26 2.46
N GLU A 62 16.56 -16.44 3.14
CA GLU A 62 17.79 -15.71 2.84
C GLU A 62 18.46 -16.28 1.58
N CYS A 63 19.13 -15.41 0.83
CA CYS A 63 20.01 -15.77 -0.28
C CYS A 63 21.26 -14.89 -0.23
N GLN A 64 22.28 -15.17 -1.07
CA GLN A 64 23.60 -14.49 -1.02
C GLN A 64 23.51 -12.94 -1.11
N ALA A 65 22.48 -12.39 -1.76
CA ALA A 65 22.36 -10.96 -2.03
C ALA A 65 21.08 -10.33 -1.45
N GLY A 66 20.36 -11.02 -0.57
CA GLY A 66 19.12 -10.48 0.01
C GLY A 66 18.13 -11.52 0.50
N LEU A 67 16.86 -11.22 0.37
CA LEU A 67 15.75 -12.06 0.80
C LEU A 67 14.83 -12.41 -0.37
N ILE A 68 14.44 -13.65 -0.46
CA ILE A 68 13.36 -14.13 -1.34
C ILE A 68 12.09 -14.24 -0.49
N ASN A 69 10.96 -13.76 -1.00
CA ASN A 69 9.71 -13.86 -0.27
C ASN A 69 8.56 -14.40 -1.13
N SER A 70 7.58 -14.98 -0.46
CA SER A 70 6.31 -15.42 -1.00
C SER A 70 5.20 -15.08 0.01
N ILE A 71 5.03 -13.80 0.31
CA ILE A 71 4.10 -13.34 1.36
C ILE A 71 2.65 -13.65 1.02
N GLY A 72 2.24 -13.53 -0.27
CA GLY A 72 0.88 -13.84 -0.70
C GLY A 72 -0.14 -12.75 -0.36
N LEU A 73 0.27 -11.49 -0.42
CA LEU A 73 -0.60 -10.30 -0.24
C LEU A 73 -1.34 -10.29 1.10
N GLN A 74 -0.65 -10.67 2.19
CA GLN A 74 -1.22 -10.62 3.54
C GLN A 74 -1.69 -9.19 3.86
N ASN A 75 -2.97 -9.05 4.21
CA ASN A 75 -3.56 -7.78 4.61
C ASN A 75 -4.87 -8.03 5.38
N PRO A 76 -5.34 -7.06 6.21
CA PRO A 76 -6.52 -7.25 7.06
C PRO A 76 -7.87 -7.04 6.35
N GLY A 77 -7.86 -6.78 5.04
CA GLY A 77 -9.06 -6.39 4.28
C GLY A 77 -9.38 -4.91 4.37
N VAL A 78 -10.05 -4.38 3.34
CA VAL A 78 -10.27 -2.93 3.19
C VAL A 78 -11.02 -2.30 4.35
N ASP A 79 -11.98 -2.99 4.95
CA ASP A 79 -12.76 -2.45 6.07
C ASP A 79 -11.87 -2.13 7.27
N LYS A 80 -10.97 -3.03 7.63
CA LYS A 80 -9.99 -2.78 8.70
C LYS A 80 -8.92 -1.78 8.30
N VAL A 81 -8.50 -1.79 7.03
CA VAL A 81 -7.55 -0.77 6.55
C VAL A 81 -8.12 0.62 6.74
N VAL A 82 -9.35 0.86 6.34
CA VAL A 82 -10.01 2.16 6.48
C VAL A 82 -10.27 2.53 7.95
N SER A 83 -10.81 1.59 8.73
CA SER A 83 -11.26 1.88 10.11
C SER A 83 -10.14 1.84 11.15
N GLU A 84 -9.03 1.16 10.90
CA GLU A 84 -7.97 0.97 11.89
C GLU A 84 -6.60 1.45 11.38
N GLU A 85 -6.14 0.94 10.21
CA GLU A 85 -4.77 1.19 9.75
C GLU A 85 -4.56 2.64 9.27
N LEU A 86 -5.52 3.18 8.51
CA LEU A 86 -5.46 4.58 8.08
C LEU A 86 -5.65 5.56 9.24
N VAL A 87 -6.41 5.18 10.28
CA VAL A 87 -6.54 6.00 11.50
C VAL A 87 -5.21 6.09 12.24
N LYS A 88 -4.47 4.98 12.37
CA LYS A 88 -3.14 4.98 12.96
C LYS A 88 -2.15 5.82 12.14
N LEU A 89 -2.20 5.68 10.82
CA LEU A 89 -1.34 6.46 9.93
C LEU A 89 -1.67 7.96 9.99
N ASP A 90 -2.93 8.33 10.05
CA ASP A 90 -3.37 9.73 10.10
C ASP A 90 -2.89 10.45 11.36
N ALA A 91 -2.68 9.70 12.46
CA ALA A 91 -2.14 10.24 13.71
C ALA A 91 -0.66 10.66 13.62
N VAL A 92 0.10 10.17 12.62
CA VAL A 92 1.57 10.36 12.52
C VAL A 92 2.04 10.86 11.15
N TYR A 93 1.17 10.92 10.15
CA TYR A 93 1.49 11.35 8.78
C TYR A 93 0.45 12.35 8.27
N GLU A 94 0.89 13.55 7.92
CA GLU A 94 0.01 14.69 7.58
C GLU A 94 -0.52 14.66 6.15
N ASP A 95 0.28 14.15 5.20
CA ASP A 95 -0.08 14.15 3.78
C ASP A 95 -1.00 12.99 3.40
N GLN A 96 -1.62 13.10 2.22
CA GLN A 96 -2.41 12.03 1.63
C GLN A 96 -1.53 10.92 1.06
N ILE A 97 -2.11 9.73 0.92
CA ILE A 97 -1.44 8.49 0.53
C ILE A 97 -2.00 7.90 -0.77
N ILE A 98 -1.27 6.95 -1.33
CA ILE A 98 -1.71 6.08 -2.42
C ILE A 98 -2.21 4.77 -1.82
N ALA A 99 -3.45 4.37 -2.12
CA ALA A 99 -3.95 3.07 -1.72
C ALA A 99 -3.65 2.02 -2.80
N ASN A 100 -2.83 1.01 -2.45
CA ASN A 100 -2.60 -0.13 -3.34
C ASN A 100 -3.74 -1.13 -3.19
N VAL A 101 -4.38 -1.49 -4.30
CA VAL A 101 -5.56 -2.36 -4.35
C VAL A 101 -5.28 -3.60 -5.16
N GLY A 102 -5.53 -4.77 -4.56
CA GLY A 102 -5.45 -6.07 -5.21
C GLY A 102 -6.77 -6.83 -5.16
N GLY A 103 -6.97 -7.76 -6.08
CA GLY A 103 -8.17 -8.60 -6.15
C GLY A 103 -7.98 -9.80 -7.05
N HIS A 104 -8.95 -10.70 -7.07
CA HIS A 104 -9.02 -11.87 -7.97
C HIS A 104 -10.00 -11.67 -9.12
N SER A 105 -10.87 -10.68 -9.01
CA SER A 105 -11.89 -10.35 -10.01
C SER A 105 -12.02 -8.83 -10.17
N ILE A 106 -12.59 -8.40 -11.28
CA ILE A 106 -12.92 -6.98 -11.51
C ILE A 106 -13.83 -6.46 -10.39
N SER A 107 -14.77 -7.27 -9.91
CA SER A 107 -15.65 -6.91 -8.80
C SER A 107 -14.88 -6.59 -7.54
N ASP A 108 -13.86 -7.41 -7.18
CA ASP A 108 -13.04 -7.18 -5.97
C ASP A 108 -12.34 -5.82 -6.04
N TYR A 109 -11.75 -5.48 -7.20
CA TYR A 109 -11.12 -4.16 -7.39
C TYR A 109 -12.13 -3.03 -7.25
N VAL A 110 -13.29 -3.14 -7.92
CA VAL A 110 -14.33 -2.10 -7.91
C VAL A 110 -14.84 -1.88 -6.48
N GLU A 111 -15.18 -2.94 -5.75
CA GLU A 111 -15.72 -2.82 -4.40
C GLU A 111 -14.65 -2.30 -3.40
N THR A 112 -13.39 -2.71 -3.55
CA THR A 112 -12.30 -2.19 -2.73
C THR A 112 -12.06 -0.69 -2.99
N VAL A 113 -12.04 -0.28 -4.27
CA VAL A 113 -11.88 1.13 -4.65
C VAL A 113 -13.03 1.99 -4.13
N LYS A 114 -14.29 1.52 -4.21
CA LYS A 114 -15.44 2.24 -3.65
C LYS A 114 -15.28 2.55 -2.16
N LYS A 115 -14.75 1.61 -1.37
CA LYS A 115 -14.50 1.82 0.06
C LYS A 115 -13.41 2.85 0.34
N PHE A 116 -12.41 2.96 -0.53
CA PHE A 116 -11.38 4.00 -0.43
C PHE A 116 -11.85 5.37 -0.92
N ASN A 117 -12.87 5.43 -1.79
CA ASN A 117 -13.37 6.69 -2.35
C ASN A 117 -13.88 7.68 -1.28
N ASP A 118 -14.37 7.17 -0.15
CA ASP A 118 -14.88 7.96 0.96
C ASP A 118 -13.80 8.35 1.97
N CYS A 119 -12.52 8.04 1.66
CA CYS A 119 -11.38 8.32 2.52
C CYS A 119 -10.60 9.56 2.03
N ASP A 120 -10.72 10.69 2.70
CA ASP A 120 -9.98 11.92 2.40
C ASP A 120 -8.45 11.74 2.45
N LYS A 121 -7.96 10.74 3.20
CA LYS A 121 -6.55 10.38 3.29
C LYS A 121 -5.99 9.81 1.98
N VAL A 122 -6.82 9.20 1.13
CA VAL A 122 -6.43 8.57 -0.13
C VAL A 122 -6.61 9.56 -1.29
N PHE A 123 -5.51 9.96 -1.94
CA PHE A 123 -5.60 10.82 -3.12
C PHE A 123 -5.56 10.05 -4.45
N ALA A 124 -5.01 8.85 -4.45
CA ALA A 124 -4.88 8.02 -5.65
C ALA A 124 -4.95 6.52 -5.33
N ILE A 125 -5.34 5.75 -6.32
CA ILE A 125 -5.37 4.29 -6.28
C ILE A 125 -4.26 3.72 -7.17
N GLU A 126 -3.49 2.79 -6.64
CA GLU A 126 -2.53 1.96 -7.37
C GLU A 126 -3.13 0.57 -7.57
N LEU A 127 -3.49 0.21 -8.81
CA LEU A 127 -4.02 -1.11 -9.11
C LEU A 127 -2.89 -2.15 -9.17
N ASN A 128 -2.91 -3.11 -8.28
CA ASN A 128 -1.94 -4.21 -8.23
C ASN A 128 -2.36 -5.34 -9.19
N ILE A 129 -1.87 -5.29 -10.40
CA ILE A 129 -2.19 -6.26 -11.47
C ILE A 129 -1.06 -7.28 -11.72
N SER A 130 0.01 -7.27 -10.94
CA SER A 130 1.24 -8.04 -11.25
C SER A 130 1.80 -8.86 -10.08
N CYS A 131 1.04 -9.10 -9.01
CA CYS A 131 1.57 -9.85 -7.87
C CYS A 131 1.72 -11.35 -8.20
N PRO A 132 2.95 -11.90 -8.35
CA PRO A 132 3.17 -13.30 -8.72
C PRO A 132 2.91 -14.27 -7.56
N ASN A 133 2.85 -13.77 -6.34
CA ASN A 133 2.73 -14.56 -5.11
C ASN A 133 1.27 -14.90 -4.73
N VAL A 134 0.32 -14.71 -5.65
CA VAL A 134 -1.11 -14.93 -5.44
C VAL A 134 -1.64 -15.85 -6.53
N THR A 135 -2.06 -17.07 -6.16
CA THR A 135 -2.70 -18.01 -7.10
C THR A 135 -4.02 -17.41 -7.60
N GLY A 136 -4.15 -17.20 -8.91
CA GLY A 136 -5.33 -16.60 -9.54
C GLY A 136 -5.46 -15.09 -9.35
N GLY A 137 -4.46 -14.43 -8.76
CA GLY A 137 -4.39 -12.98 -8.65
C GLY A 137 -3.37 -12.40 -9.64
N GLY A 138 -3.73 -11.31 -10.24
CA GLY A 138 -3.02 -10.70 -11.35
C GLY A 138 -3.65 -11.05 -12.69
N PHE A 139 -3.85 -10.04 -13.53
CA PHE A 139 -4.19 -10.30 -14.93
C PHE A 139 -2.99 -11.02 -15.54
N LEU A 140 -3.17 -12.29 -15.91
CA LEU A 140 -2.30 -12.90 -16.92
C LEU A 140 -2.57 -12.14 -18.20
N VAL A 141 -1.67 -11.25 -18.56
CA VAL A 141 -1.59 -10.67 -19.90
C VAL A 141 -0.94 -11.70 -20.80
#